data_5b7361f60e371a15d185f06883c3535c
#
_entry.id   5b7361f60e371a15d185f06883c3535c
#
_cell.length_a   1.000
_cell.length_b   1.000
_cell.length_c   1.000
_cell.angle_alpha   90.00
_cell.angle_beta   90.00
_cell.angle_gamma   90.00
#
_symmetry.space_group_name_H-M   'P 1'
#
loop_
_entity.id
_entity.type
_entity.pdbx_description
1 polymer ?
#
loop_
_entity_poly.entity_id
_entity_poly.type
_entity_poly.pdbx_seq_one_letter_code
_entity_poly.pdbx_strand_id
1 'polypeptide(L)'
;MALGGNPIFNGKNFRGAKQAPPVPQNPYSNPYGQQFNQAPGRAPGQVLDAQSAWSASQQNMTNEQLQQMYNQPAAGPADTGRMTYDDVIMKTVACLVALVIGAGITLFVAPALSTMLMIVGALGGFVLALVNTFKKQPSPALILAYAGLEGLFLGGLTRILDGMFPGVGLQAVIGTLAVFGVTLMLFKSGKVRATPKMVRFFMIATIGYAVFALINLVMMWTGAVQEPFGLRTSITIAGIPLGVFIGILAIGLAAFSLIMDFTSIEEGVRAGAPERYSWIAAFGLTVTLVWLYVEIIRLLAILRGDD
;
A
#
# COMPACT_ATOMS: atom_id res chain seq x y z
N MET A 1 13.06 -9.15 -15.37
CA MET A 1 11.61 -8.93 -15.59
C MET A 1 10.98 -8.68 -14.24
N ALA A 2 10.33 -7.55 -14.05
CA ALA A 2 9.75 -7.20 -12.77
C ALA A 2 8.48 -8.02 -12.52
N LEU A 3 8.44 -8.66 -11.35
CA LEU A 3 7.40 -9.61 -10.92
C LEU A 3 6.22 -8.92 -10.21
N GLY A 4 6.02 -7.63 -10.43
CA GLY A 4 4.93 -6.90 -9.75
C GLY A 4 3.58 -7.17 -10.42
N GLY A 5 2.71 -7.95 -9.78
CA GLY A 5 1.34 -8.18 -10.23
C GLY A 5 0.37 -7.06 -9.85
N ASN A 6 0.70 -6.25 -8.84
CA ASN A 6 -0.07 -5.05 -8.48
C ASN A 6 0.34 -3.89 -9.41
N PRO A 7 -0.60 -3.26 -10.16
CA PRO A 7 -0.30 -2.16 -11.07
C PRO A 7 0.37 -0.97 -10.38
N ILE A 8 0.16 -0.79 -9.09
CA ILE A 8 0.80 0.26 -8.27
C ILE A 8 2.33 0.10 -8.25
N PHE A 9 2.83 -1.13 -8.14
CA PHE A 9 4.26 -1.44 -8.13
C PHE A 9 4.87 -1.63 -9.53
N ASN A 10 4.04 -1.74 -10.58
CA ASN A 10 4.49 -1.88 -11.96
C ASN A 10 4.75 -0.53 -12.66
N GLY A 11 4.42 0.58 -12.05
CA GLY A 11 4.67 1.92 -12.57
C GLY A 11 6.15 2.14 -12.90
N LYS A 12 6.44 2.84 -14.01
CA LYS A 12 7.81 3.21 -14.41
C LYS A 12 8.60 3.87 -13.29
N ASN A 13 7.91 4.56 -12.39
CA ASN A 13 8.50 5.29 -11.27
C ASN A 13 9.02 4.37 -10.16
N PHE A 14 8.31 3.28 -9.86
CA PHE A 14 8.78 2.30 -8.89
C PHE A 14 9.93 1.45 -9.47
N ARG A 15 9.87 1.12 -10.76
CA ARG A 15 10.96 0.42 -11.46
C ARG A 15 12.19 1.31 -11.63
N GLY A 16 12.01 2.61 -11.87
CA GLY A 16 13.10 3.58 -11.94
C GLY A 16 13.80 3.78 -10.59
N ALA A 17 13.09 3.62 -9.48
CA ALA A 17 13.68 3.67 -8.15
C ALA A 17 14.59 2.46 -7.85
N LYS A 18 14.48 1.37 -8.62
CA LYS A 18 15.39 0.21 -8.53
C LYS A 18 16.80 0.50 -9.04
N GLN A 19 16.95 1.53 -9.87
CA GLN A 19 18.24 2.14 -10.16
C GLN A 19 18.42 3.29 -9.18
N ALA A 20 19.04 3.02 -8.04
CA ALA A 20 19.52 4.09 -7.18
C ALA A 20 20.29 5.06 -8.07
N PRO A 21 20.03 6.38 -8.01
CA PRO A 21 20.95 7.32 -8.66
C PRO A 21 22.35 6.97 -8.21
N PRO A 22 23.37 7.05 -9.07
CA PRO A 22 24.73 6.81 -8.66
C PRO A 22 24.93 7.61 -7.39
N VAL A 23 25.27 6.91 -6.30
CA VAL A 23 25.55 7.53 -5.01
C VAL A 23 26.52 8.65 -5.36
N PRO A 24 26.23 9.94 -5.06
CA PRO A 24 27.22 10.97 -5.20
C PRO A 24 28.47 10.44 -4.55
N GLN A 25 29.59 10.35 -5.24
CA GLN A 25 30.85 9.79 -4.73
C GLN A 25 31.41 10.61 -3.56
N ASN A 26 30.59 11.45 -2.97
CA ASN A 26 30.90 12.25 -1.80
C ASN A 26 30.01 11.81 -0.64
N PRO A 27 30.50 10.86 0.23
CA PRO A 27 29.76 10.39 1.38
C PRO A 27 29.55 11.47 2.45
N TYR A 28 29.98 12.70 2.20
CA TYR A 28 30.01 13.77 3.19
C TYR A 28 29.31 15.03 2.68
N SER A 29 28.03 14.97 2.40
CA SER A 29 27.18 16.16 2.51
C SER A 29 27.02 16.47 4.02
N ASN A 30 28.02 17.14 4.56
CA ASN A 30 28.09 17.53 5.95
C ASN A 30 26.95 18.53 6.24
N PRO A 31 25.99 18.25 7.15
CA PRO A 31 25.01 19.23 7.62
C PRO A 31 25.65 20.48 8.25
N TYR A 32 26.93 20.41 8.57
CA TYR A 32 27.73 21.54 9.09
C TYR A 32 28.45 22.37 8.00
N GLY A 33 28.22 22.10 6.72
CA GLY A 33 28.87 22.81 5.60
C GLY A 33 28.53 24.31 5.49
N GLN A 34 27.57 24.82 6.22
CA GLN A 34 27.27 26.26 6.26
C GLN A 34 28.14 27.07 7.23
N GLN A 35 28.89 26.42 8.12
CA GLN A 35 29.70 27.13 9.12
C GLN A 35 31.13 27.49 8.63
N PHE A 36 31.58 26.93 7.50
CA PHE A 36 32.93 27.14 7.00
C PHE A 36 33.13 28.37 6.10
N ASN A 37 32.07 29.16 5.84
CA ASN A 37 32.18 30.38 5.02
C ASN A 37 32.67 31.63 5.80
N GLN A 38 33.05 31.50 7.07
CA GLN A 38 33.53 32.62 7.91
C GLN A 38 34.94 32.37 8.45
N ALA A 39 35.88 31.99 7.60
CA ALA A 39 37.29 32.06 7.98
C ALA A 39 37.78 33.49 7.77
N PRO A 40 38.32 34.16 8.83
CA PRO A 40 38.87 35.53 8.69
C PRO A 40 40.10 35.51 7.77
N GLY A 41 40.03 36.27 6.67
CA GLY A 41 41.21 36.50 5.81
C GLY A 41 41.08 36.14 4.33
N ARG A 42 39.88 35.89 3.79
CA ARG A 42 39.70 35.58 2.36
C ARG A 42 39.05 36.67 1.57
N ALA A 43 39.58 36.95 0.39
CA ALA A 43 38.98 37.88 -0.55
C ALA A 43 37.64 37.37 -1.11
N PRO A 44 36.64 38.23 -1.32
CA PRO A 44 35.35 37.79 -1.89
C PRO A 44 35.54 37.30 -3.31
N GLY A 45 35.18 36.01 -3.59
CA GLY A 45 35.12 35.46 -4.92
C GLY A 45 35.90 34.16 -5.21
N GLN A 46 36.65 33.61 -4.23
CA GLN A 46 37.28 32.29 -4.44
C GLN A 46 36.35 31.16 -4.03
N VAL A 47 35.73 30.52 -5.01
CA VAL A 47 35.04 29.24 -4.82
C VAL A 47 36.11 28.16 -4.66
N LEU A 48 36.27 27.59 -3.47
CA LEU A 48 37.12 26.44 -3.29
C LEU A 48 36.47 25.23 -3.99
N ASP A 49 37.24 24.59 -4.80
CA ASP A 49 36.94 23.25 -5.26
C ASP A 49 36.66 22.32 -4.04
N ALA A 50 35.60 21.51 -4.11
CA ALA A 50 35.15 20.64 -3.00
C ALA A 50 36.31 19.77 -2.46
N GLN A 51 37.28 19.44 -3.30
CA GLN A 51 38.43 18.65 -2.95
C GLN A 51 39.48 19.43 -2.14
N SER A 52 39.65 20.74 -2.42
CA SER A 52 40.54 21.62 -1.66
C SER A 52 39.94 22.03 -0.29
N ALA A 53 38.62 22.19 -0.21
CA ALA A 53 37.93 22.40 1.06
C ALA A 53 38.00 21.18 1.98
N TRP A 54 37.91 19.98 1.40
CA TRP A 54 38.03 18.71 2.10
C TRP A 54 39.45 18.49 2.63
N SER A 55 40.50 18.69 1.82
CA SER A 55 41.86 18.53 2.25
C SER A 55 42.26 19.55 3.34
N ALA A 56 41.77 20.79 3.29
CA ALA A 56 41.98 21.79 4.30
C ALA A 56 41.27 21.46 5.64
N SER A 57 40.12 20.81 5.60
CA SER A 57 39.42 20.36 6.82
C SER A 57 40.06 19.16 7.48
N GLN A 58 40.65 18.27 6.72
CA GLN A 58 41.42 17.12 7.28
C GLN A 58 42.71 17.53 7.96
N GLN A 59 43.42 18.55 7.45
CA GLN A 59 44.68 19.05 8.04
C GLN A 59 44.51 19.68 9.42
N ASN A 60 43.26 20.11 9.78
CA ASN A 60 42.97 20.77 11.05
C ASN A 60 42.24 19.85 12.06
N MET A 61 42.02 18.57 11.74
CA MET A 61 41.44 17.61 12.68
C MET A 61 42.49 17.02 13.60
N THR A 62 42.17 17.00 14.89
CA THR A 62 43.01 16.25 15.87
C THR A 62 42.81 14.75 15.66
N ASN A 63 43.84 13.96 16.06
CA ASN A 63 43.74 12.49 15.98
C ASN A 63 42.54 11.92 16.75
N GLU A 64 42.13 12.59 17.81
CA GLU A 64 40.95 12.22 18.61
C GLU A 64 39.66 12.46 17.83
N GLN A 65 39.56 13.55 17.07
CA GLN A 65 38.40 13.83 16.19
C GLN A 65 38.32 12.83 15.02
N LEU A 66 39.44 12.47 14.46
CA LEU A 66 39.52 11.43 13.43
C LEU A 66 39.08 10.06 13.99
N GLN A 67 39.55 9.68 15.19
CA GLN A 67 39.12 8.44 15.84
C GLN A 67 37.64 8.45 16.19
N GLN A 68 37.07 9.58 16.63
CA GLN A 68 35.64 9.70 16.87
C GLN A 68 34.83 9.55 15.57
N MET A 69 35.28 10.08 14.44
CA MET A 69 34.64 9.88 13.15
C MET A 69 34.70 8.42 12.68
N TYR A 70 35.84 7.75 12.87
CA TYR A 70 35.97 6.33 12.52
C TYR A 70 35.15 5.40 13.43
N ASN A 71 34.90 5.82 14.67
CA ASN A 71 34.09 5.06 15.62
C ASN A 71 32.61 5.36 15.54
N GLN A 72 32.19 6.30 14.70
CA GLN A 72 30.76 6.51 14.44
C GLN A 72 30.16 5.30 13.70
N PRO A 73 28.98 4.82 14.14
CA PRO A 73 28.32 3.75 13.42
C PRO A 73 28.04 4.20 11.97
N ALA A 74 28.19 3.26 11.04
CA ALA A 74 27.90 3.53 9.65
C ALA A 74 26.45 4.03 9.51
N ALA A 75 26.25 5.10 8.69
CA ALA A 75 24.91 5.64 8.43
C ALA A 75 23.96 4.53 8.00
N GLY A 76 22.86 4.35 8.74
CA GLY A 76 21.84 3.38 8.45
C GLY A 76 20.97 3.79 7.23
N PRO A 77 20.12 2.89 6.73
CA PRO A 77 19.18 3.23 5.64
C PRO A 77 18.29 4.42 5.98
N ALA A 78 17.87 4.59 7.22
CA ALA A 78 17.11 5.74 7.71
C ALA A 78 17.88 7.05 7.58
N ASP A 79 19.17 7.06 7.90
CA ASP A 79 20.03 8.24 7.83
C ASP A 79 20.33 8.65 6.38
N THR A 80 20.21 7.71 5.45
CA THR A 80 20.47 7.93 4.01
C THR A 80 19.21 8.22 3.21
N GLY A 81 18.03 8.37 3.84
CA GLY A 81 16.75 8.61 3.17
C GLY A 81 16.31 7.45 2.26
N ARG A 82 16.70 6.21 2.62
CA ARG A 82 16.34 4.99 1.90
C ARG A 82 15.13 4.33 2.55
N MET A 83 14.33 3.67 1.73
CA MET A 83 13.17 2.88 2.14
C MET A 83 13.57 1.79 3.12
N THR A 84 12.86 1.69 4.25
CA THR A 84 13.02 0.64 5.26
C THR A 84 11.70 -0.10 5.47
N TYR A 85 11.76 -1.30 6.07
CA TYR A 85 10.55 -2.02 6.46
C TYR A 85 9.75 -1.25 7.49
N ASP A 86 10.42 -0.61 8.46
CA ASP A 86 9.77 0.18 9.52
C ASP A 86 9.01 1.37 8.93
N ASP A 87 9.59 2.06 7.95
CA ASP A 87 8.92 3.11 7.21
C ASP A 87 7.63 2.65 6.55
N VAL A 88 7.68 1.50 5.86
CA VAL A 88 6.50 0.93 5.21
C VAL A 88 5.44 0.57 6.23
N ILE A 89 5.82 -0.07 7.33
CA ILE A 89 4.91 -0.45 8.42
C ILE A 89 4.24 0.80 9.00
N MET A 90 5.02 1.83 9.37
CA MET A 90 4.49 3.07 9.96
C MET A 90 3.51 3.78 9.02
N LYS A 91 3.86 3.90 7.73
CA LYS A 91 3.01 4.53 6.72
C LYS A 91 1.76 3.69 6.43
N THR A 92 1.86 2.36 6.46
CA THR A 92 0.70 1.45 6.34
C THR A 92 -0.23 1.59 7.54
N VAL A 93 0.32 1.62 8.76
CA VAL A 93 -0.47 1.86 9.98
C VAL A 93 -1.17 3.21 9.91
N ALA A 94 -0.51 4.27 9.44
CA ALA A 94 -1.15 5.57 9.27
C ALA A 94 -2.34 5.51 8.28
N CYS A 95 -2.20 4.77 7.17
CA CYS A 95 -3.31 4.54 6.23
C CYS A 95 -4.45 3.75 6.88
N LEU A 96 -4.14 2.69 7.63
CA LEU A 96 -5.16 1.89 8.32
C LEU A 96 -5.89 2.70 9.40
N VAL A 97 -5.18 3.56 10.14
CA VAL A 97 -5.80 4.48 11.10
C VAL A 97 -6.76 5.45 10.40
N ALA A 98 -6.33 6.06 9.29
CA ALA A 98 -7.20 6.93 8.50
C ALA A 98 -8.44 6.18 7.98
N LEU A 99 -8.28 4.93 7.54
CA LEU A 99 -9.37 4.06 7.11
C LEU A 99 -10.34 3.76 8.26
N VAL A 100 -9.83 3.38 9.43
CA VAL A 100 -10.66 3.08 10.62
C VAL A 100 -11.42 4.33 11.10
N ILE A 101 -10.80 5.51 11.06
CA ILE A 101 -11.48 6.77 11.36
C ILE A 101 -12.63 7.01 10.38
N GLY A 102 -12.39 6.86 9.06
CA GLY A 102 -13.42 6.98 8.05
C GLY A 102 -14.57 5.99 8.25
N ALA A 103 -14.26 4.73 8.53
CA ALA A 103 -15.27 3.69 8.82
C ALA A 103 -16.06 4.03 10.08
N GLY A 104 -15.40 4.50 11.14
CA GLY A 104 -16.05 4.92 12.37
C GLY A 104 -17.08 6.05 12.13
N ILE A 105 -16.72 7.05 11.31
CA ILE A 105 -17.63 8.14 10.98
C ILE A 105 -18.94 7.60 10.40
N THR A 106 -18.90 6.73 9.39
CA THR A 106 -20.11 6.17 8.75
C THR A 106 -20.89 5.22 9.63
N LEU A 107 -20.24 4.53 10.56
CA LEU A 107 -20.92 3.65 11.51
C LEU A 107 -21.77 4.42 12.54
N PHE A 108 -21.32 5.60 12.99
CA PHE A 108 -21.96 6.34 14.07
C PHE A 108 -22.88 7.49 13.65
N VAL A 109 -22.89 7.91 12.36
CA VAL A 109 -23.81 8.94 11.86
C VAL A 109 -25.21 8.37 11.56
N ALA A 110 -26.18 9.26 11.29
CA ALA A 110 -27.51 8.87 10.89
C ALA A 110 -27.51 8.02 9.60
N PRO A 111 -28.46 7.04 9.42
CA PRO A 111 -28.47 6.12 8.28
C PRO A 111 -28.42 6.80 6.90
N ALA A 112 -29.22 7.84 6.69
CA ALA A 112 -29.25 8.57 5.41
C ALA A 112 -27.90 9.22 5.10
N LEU A 113 -27.25 9.83 6.11
CA LEU A 113 -25.93 10.43 5.95
C LEU A 113 -24.85 9.36 5.72
N SER A 114 -24.94 8.21 6.40
CA SER A 114 -24.02 7.08 6.22
C SER A 114 -24.04 6.59 4.76
N THR A 115 -25.23 6.45 4.15
CA THR A 115 -25.34 6.04 2.73
C THR A 115 -24.73 7.08 1.80
N MET A 116 -24.96 8.37 2.03
CA MET A 116 -24.31 9.43 1.26
C MET A 116 -22.80 9.39 1.37
N LEU A 117 -22.27 9.27 2.60
CA LEU A 117 -20.83 9.19 2.85
C LEU A 117 -20.22 7.92 2.23
N MET A 118 -20.92 6.80 2.24
CA MET A 118 -20.50 5.58 1.56
C MET A 118 -20.33 5.79 0.05
N ILE A 119 -21.29 6.45 -0.60
CA ILE A 119 -21.23 6.75 -2.05
C ILE A 119 -20.09 7.71 -2.33
N VAL A 120 -19.95 8.79 -1.54
CA VAL A 120 -18.83 9.73 -1.65
C VAL A 120 -17.49 9.03 -1.44
N GLY A 121 -17.41 8.13 -0.44
CA GLY A 121 -16.24 7.31 -0.16
C GLY A 121 -15.87 6.41 -1.36
N ALA A 122 -16.85 5.70 -1.90
CA ALA A 122 -16.64 4.82 -3.05
C ALA A 122 -16.15 5.58 -4.30
N LEU A 123 -16.84 6.64 -4.68
CA LEU A 123 -16.51 7.42 -5.88
C LEU A 123 -15.20 8.21 -5.69
N GLY A 124 -15.05 8.88 -4.55
CA GLY A 124 -13.85 9.65 -4.23
C GLY A 124 -12.62 8.75 -4.02
N GLY A 125 -12.79 7.62 -3.33
CA GLY A 125 -11.76 6.58 -3.17
C GLY A 125 -11.32 6.05 -4.53
N PHE A 126 -12.24 5.69 -5.41
CA PHE A 126 -11.93 5.24 -6.76
C PHE A 126 -11.14 6.28 -7.57
N VAL A 127 -11.57 7.54 -7.56
CA VAL A 127 -10.85 8.63 -8.25
C VAL A 127 -9.45 8.81 -7.67
N LEU A 128 -9.31 8.83 -6.33
CA LEU A 128 -8.00 8.97 -5.71
C LEU A 128 -7.11 7.74 -5.91
N ALA A 129 -7.69 6.52 -5.99
CA ALA A 129 -6.94 5.32 -6.37
C ALA A 129 -6.32 5.47 -7.76
N LEU A 130 -7.09 5.94 -8.74
CA LEU A 130 -6.58 6.21 -10.09
C LEU A 130 -5.50 7.31 -10.07
N VAL A 131 -5.75 8.43 -9.38
CA VAL A 131 -4.78 9.52 -9.27
C VAL A 131 -3.47 9.03 -8.66
N ASN A 132 -3.51 8.31 -7.54
CA ASN A 132 -2.31 7.79 -6.89
C ASN A 132 -1.58 6.73 -7.75
N THR A 133 -2.32 5.93 -8.52
CA THR A 133 -1.74 4.92 -9.42
C THR A 133 -0.97 5.54 -10.58
N PHE A 134 -1.49 6.64 -11.16
CA PHE A 134 -0.87 7.27 -12.33
C PHE A 134 0.06 8.43 -12.00
N LYS A 135 0.06 8.90 -10.74
CA LYS A 135 0.91 10.01 -10.32
C LYS A 135 2.38 9.60 -10.30
N LYS A 136 3.24 10.43 -10.90
CA LYS A 136 4.69 10.15 -11.00
C LYS A 136 5.41 10.14 -9.64
N GLN A 137 4.95 10.95 -8.69
CA GLN A 137 5.54 11.02 -7.35
C GLN A 137 4.47 10.73 -6.29
N PRO A 138 4.76 9.88 -5.28
CA PRO A 138 3.82 9.61 -4.23
C PRO A 138 3.50 10.88 -3.44
N SER A 139 2.23 11.03 -3.08
CA SER A 139 1.77 12.14 -2.26
C SER A 139 1.12 11.59 -0.98
N PRO A 140 1.76 11.76 0.18
CA PRO A 140 1.23 11.28 1.45
C PRO A 140 -0.21 11.73 1.71
N ALA A 141 -0.51 13.00 1.43
CA ALA A 141 -1.85 13.57 1.63
C ALA A 141 -2.92 12.89 0.78
N LEU A 142 -2.63 12.60 -0.51
CA LEU A 142 -3.59 11.91 -1.38
C LEU A 142 -3.78 10.45 -1.00
N ILE A 143 -2.74 9.79 -0.49
CA ILE A 143 -2.80 8.39 -0.05
C ILE A 143 -3.61 8.30 1.26
N LEU A 144 -3.41 9.21 2.21
CA LEU A 144 -4.19 9.27 3.43
C LEU A 144 -5.66 9.66 3.16
N ALA A 145 -5.89 10.60 2.23
CA ALA A 145 -7.23 10.96 1.81
C ALA A 145 -7.95 9.77 1.14
N TYR A 146 -7.25 9.00 0.29
CA TYR A 146 -7.75 7.74 -0.26
C TYR A 146 -8.16 6.77 0.85
N ALA A 147 -7.27 6.52 1.82
CA ALA A 147 -7.55 5.62 2.93
C ALA A 147 -8.77 6.07 3.76
N GLY A 148 -8.92 7.37 4.03
CA GLY A 148 -10.07 7.92 4.73
C GLY A 148 -11.38 7.75 3.93
N LEU A 149 -11.36 8.00 2.62
CA LEU A 149 -12.53 7.81 1.75
C LEU A 149 -12.92 6.33 1.62
N GLU A 150 -11.95 5.43 1.47
CA GLU A 150 -12.20 3.98 1.51
C GLU A 150 -12.78 3.56 2.87
N GLY A 151 -12.33 4.18 3.95
CA GLY A 151 -12.91 3.99 5.27
C GLY A 151 -14.40 4.36 5.30
N LEU A 152 -14.78 5.54 4.75
CA LEU A 152 -16.18 5.93 4.63
C LEU A 152 -17.00 4.89 3.85
N PHE A 153 -16.45 4.39 2.75
CA PHE A 153 -17.07 3.34 1.94
C PHE A 153 -17.24 2.04 2.74
N LEU A 154 -16.16 1.54 3.35
CA LEU A 154 -16.18 0.28 4.09
C LEU A 154 -17.10 0.33 5.32
N GLY A 155 -17.10 1.45 6.06
CA GLY A 155 -17.98 1.61 7.20
C GLY A 155 -19.45 1.62 6.81
N GLY A 156 -19.82 2.30 5.72
CA GLY A 156 -21.18 2.29 5.19
C GLY A 156 -21.61 0.91 4.68
N LEU A 157 -20.74 0.21 3.93
CA LEU A 157 -20.97 -1.15 3.48
C LEU A 157 -21.16 -2.11 4.67
N THR A 158 -20.28 -2.03 5.67
CA THR A 158 -20.36 -2.82 6.89
C THR A 158 -21.68 -2.59 7.59
N ARG A 159 -22.11 -1.33 7.75
CA ARG A 159 -23.37 -0.99 8.40
C ARG A 159 -24.57 -1.61 7.71
N ILE A 160 -24.62 -1.57 6.38
CA ILE A 160 -25.70 -2.16 5.60
C ILE A 160 -25.74 -3.67 5.81
N LEU A 161 -24.59 -4.34 5.66
CA LEU A 161 -24.51 -5.80 5.78
C LEU A 161 -24.69 -6.28 7.23
N ASP A 162 -24.18 -5.54 8.20
CA ASP A 162 -24.35 -5.86 9.62
C ASP A 162 -25.80 -5.68 10.09
N GLY A 163 -26.53 -4.73 9.47
CA GLY A 163 -27.96 -4.56 9.67
C GLY A 163 -28.81 -5.71 9.13
N MET A 164 -28.35 -6.39 8.06
CA MET A 164 -28.98 -7.59 7.50
C MET A 164 -28.52 -8.87 8.23
N PHE A 165 -27.25 -8.94 8.56
CA PHE A 165 -26.58 -10.10 9.16
C PHE A 165 -25.74 -9.68 10.37
N PRO A 166 -26.33 -9.60 11.58
CA PRO A 166 -25.65 -9.05 12.75
C PRO A 166 -24.33 -9.75 13.07
N GLY A 167 -23.26 -8.94 13.29
CA GLY A 167 -21.91 -9.40 13.61
C GLY A 167 -21.04 -9.76 12.40
N VAL A 168 -21.54 -9.63 11.16
CA VAL A 168 -20.77 -9.94 9.95
C VAL A 168 -19.57 -9.00 9.77
N GLY A 169 -19.73 -7.73 10.15
CA GLY A 169 -18.64 -6.75 10.07
C GLY A 169 -17.44 -7.12 10.92
N LEU A 170 -17.66 -7.48 12.19
CA LEU A 170 -16.59 -7.92 13.09
C LEU A 170 -15.93 -9.21 12.59
N GLN A 171 -16.70 -10.16 12.09
CA GLN A 171 -16.17 -11.40 11.53
C GLN A 171 -15.30 -11.13 10.30
N ALA A 172 -15.71 -10.19 9.44
CA ALA A 172 -14.92 -9.80 8.28
C ALA A 172 -13.58 -9.14 8.68
N VAL A 173 -13.57 -8.30 9.72
CA VAL A 173 -12.31 -7.73 10.24
C VAL A 173 -11.38 -8.84 10.72
N ILE A 174 -11.89 -9.77 11.56
CA ILE A 174 -11.11 -10.89 12.08
C ILE A 174 -10.60 -11.77 10.92
N GLY A 175 -11.45 -12.08 9.95
CA GLY A 175 -11.09 -12.86 8.77
C GLY A 175 -9.99 -12.19 7.94
N THR A 176 -10.10 -10.88 7.73
CA THR A 176 -9.08 -10.10 7.01
C THR A 176 -7.74 -10.11 7.73
N LEU A 177 -7.73 -9.89 9.05
CA LEU A 177 -6.52 -9.94 9.85
C LEU A 177 -5.91 -11.35 9.89
N ALA A 178 -6.74 -12.39 9.94
CA ALA A 178 -6.28 -13.77 9.90
C ALA A 178 -5.60 -14.11 8.56
N VAL A 179 -6.23 -13.79 7.43
CA VAL A 179 -5.64 -14.01 6.10
C VAL A 179 -4.36 -13.21 5.92
N PHE A 180 -4.36 -11.93 6.33
CA PHE A 180 -3.17 -11.08 6.28
C PHE A 180 -2.04 -11.67 7.13
N GLY A 181 -2.32 -12.05 8.39
CA GLY A 181 -1.33 -12.61 9.30
C GLY A 181 -0.73 -13.92 8.79
N VAL A 182 -1.58 -14.84 8.31
CA VAL A 182 -1.13 -16.11 7.72
C VAL A 182 -0.29 -15.87 6.47
N THR A 183 -0.71 -14.97 5.58
CA THR A 183 0.02 -14.61 4.37
C THR A 183 1.39 -14.01 4.70
N LEU A 184 1.45 -13.12 5.70
CA LEU A 184 2.71 -12.54 6.17
C LEU A 184 3.64 -13.59 6.78
N MET A 185 3.12 -14.52 7.60
CA MET A 185 3.89 -15.63 8.16
C MET A 185 4.46 -16.54 7.07
N LEU A 186 3.64 -16.90 6.07
CA LEU A 186 4.06 -17.72 4.93
C LEU A 186 5.15 -17.01 4.11
N PHE A 187 4.99 -15.71 3.87
CA PHE A 187 5.99 -14.91 3.19
C PHE A 187 7.32 -14.85 3.99
N LYS A 188 7.24 -14.54 5.28
CA LYS A 188 8.41 -14.47 6.18
C LYS A 188 9.15 -15.80 6.27
N SER A 189 8.43 -16.92 6.26
CA SER A 189 9.05 -18.27 6.29
C SER A 189 9.82 -18.62 5.01
N GLY A 190 9.71 -17.82 3.95
CA GLY A 190 10.33 -18.07 2.65
C GLY A 190 9.70 -19.21 1.83
N LYS A 191 8.66 -19.89 2.38
CA LYS A 191 8.01 -21.02 1.73
C LYS A 191 7.19 -20.62 0.51
N VAL A 192 6.66 -19.40 0.51
CA VAL A 192 5.82 -18.88 -0.56
C VAL A 192 6.47 -17.63 -1.15
N ARG A 193 6.75 -17.68 -2.44
CA ARG A 193 7.32 -16.57 -3.22
C ARG A 193 6.57 -16.44 -4.53
N ALA A 194 6.44 -15.22 -5.03
CA ALA A 194 5.80 -14.96 -6.30
C ALA A 194 6.68 -15.47 -7.47
N THR A 195 6.31 -16.59 -8.07
CA THR A 195 6.99 -17.10 -9.27
C THR A 195 6.38 -16.46 -10.54
N PRO A 196 7.14 -16.35 -11.66
CA PRO A 196 6.62 -15.78 -12.91
C PRO A 196 5.38 -16.51 -13.46
N LYS A 197 5.27 -17.82 -13.25
CA LYS A 197 4.10 -18.61 -13.66
C LYS A 197 2.88 -18.26 -12.82
N MET A 198 3.04 -18.16 -11.49
CA MET A 198 1.97 -17.79 -10.58
C MET A 198 1.50 -16.34 -10.83
N VAL A 199 2.42 -15.41 -11.08
CA VAL A 199 2.08 -14.02 -11.43
C VAL A 199 1.26 -13.96 -12.72
N ARG A 200 1.62 -14.74 -13.75
CA ARG A 200 0.84 -14.79 -15.00
C ARG A 200 -0.57 -15.34 -14.77
N PHE A 201 -0.68 -16.44 -14.02
CA PHE A 201 -1.99 -17.00 -13.66
C PHE A 201 -2.84 -15.97 -12.87
N PHE A 202 -2.24 -15.33 -11.87
CA PHE A 202 -2.90 -14.30 -11.08
C PHE A 202 -3.40 -13.15 -11.94
N MET A 203 -2.60 -12.64 -12.86
CA MET A 203 -3.00 -11.55 -13.76
C MET A 203 -4.21 -11.93 -14.61
N ILE A 204 -4.21 -13.15 -15.19
CA ILE A 204 -5.33 -13.64 -15.99
C ILE A 204 -6.58 -13.79 -15.13
N ALA A 205 -6.44 -14.44 -13.95
CA ALA A 205 -7.57 -14.68 -13.06
C ALA A 205 -8.15 -13.36 -12.50
N THR A 206 -7.30 -12.39 -12.15
CA THR A 206 -7.74 -11.08 -11.65
C THR A 206 -8.44 -10.26 -12.75
N ILE A 207 -7.96 -10.31 -13.99
CA ILE A 207 -8.64 -9.66 -15.12
C ILE A 207 -10.00 -10.32 -15.35
N GLY A 208 -10.06 -11.67 -15.37
CA GLY A 208 -11.33 -12.40 -15.51
C GLY A 208 -12.30 -12.06 -14.38
N TYR A 209 -11.81 -12.01 -13.14
CA TYR A 209 -12.60 -11.58 -11.99
C TYR A 209 -13.11 -10.13 -12.14
N ALA A 210 -12.26 -9.19 -12.57
CA ALA A 210 -12.64 -7.79 -12.77
C ALA A 210 -13.73 -7.64 -13.86
N VAL A 211 -13.59 -8.38 -14.97
CA VAL A 211 -14.61 -8.42 -16.04
C VAL A 211 -15.94 -8.97 -15.50
N PHE A 212 -15.90 -10.08 -14.76
CA PHE A 212 -17.10 -10.63 -14.11
C PHE A 212 -17.73 -9.62 -13.15
N ALA A 213 -16.93 -8.95 -12.31
CA ALA A 213 -17.42 -7.95 -11.36
C ALA A 213 -18.08 -6.76 -12.08
N LEU A 214 -17.49 -6.32 -13.19
CA LEU A 214 -18.06 -5.23 -14.02
C LEU A 214 -19.37 -5.66 -14.66
N ILE A 215 -19.45 -6.85 -15.25
CA ILE A 215 -20.68 -7.38 -15.82
C ILE A 215 -21.77 -7.47 -14.75
N ASN A 216 -21.44 -8.02 -13.58
CA ASN A 216 -22.37 -8.11 -12.46
C ASN A 216 -22.88 -6.74 -12.02
N LEU A 217 -21.99 -5.75 -11.91
CA LEU A 217 -22.37 -4.36 -11.57
C LEU A 217 -23.34 -3.77 -12.60
N VAL A 218 -23.05 -3.93 -13.90
CA VAL A 218 -23.92 -3.44 -14.99
C VAL A 218 -25.28 -4.13 -14.94
N MET A 219 -25.34 -5.44 -14.72
CA MET A 219 -26.60 -6.18 -14.64
C MET A 219 -27.44 -5.77 -13.43
N MET A 220 -26.82 -5.52 -12.28
CA MET A 220 -27.51 -4.96 -11.11
C MET A 220 -28.01 -3.54 -11.37
N TRP A 221 -27.20 -2.68 -12.02
CA TRP A 221 -27.57 -1.30 -12.30
C TRP A 221 -28.70 -1.17 -13.34
N THR A 222 -28.73 -2.04 -14.33
CA THR A 222 -29.80 -2.10 -15.36
C THR A 222 -31.09 -2.77 -14.87
N GLY A 223 -31.05 -3.37 -13.66
CA GLY A 223 -32.16 -4.15 -13.10
C GLY A 223 -32.36 -5.52 -13.79
N ALA A 224 -31.42 -5.96 -14.62
CA ALA A 224 -31.46 -7.29 -15.25
C ALA A 224 -31.38 -8.43 -14.23
N VAL A 225 -30.77 -8.16 -13.07
CA VAL A 225 -30.73 -9.07 -11.91
C VAL A 225 -31.14 -8.27 -10.68
N GLN A 226 -32.15 -8.76 -9.94
CA GLN A 226 -32.72 -8.05 -8.78
C GLN A 226 -32.17 -8.58 -7.44
N GLU A 227 -31.39 -9.66 -7.45
CA GLU A 227 -30.78 -10.24 -6.26
C GLU A 227 -29.78 -9.29 -5.61
N PRO A 228 -29.64 -9.28 -4.27
CA PRO A 228 -28.80 -8.33 -3.54
C PRO A 228 -27.31 -8.34 -3.95
N PHE A 229 -26.80 -9.49 -4.41
CA PHE A 229 -25.43 -9.64 -4.90
C PHE A 229 -25.36 -9.96 -6.41
N GLY A 230 -26.46 -9.77 -7.14
CA GLY A 230 -26.55 -9.96 -8.57
C GLY A 230 -26.34 -11.42 -8.99
N LEU A 231 -25.53 -11.65 -10.03
CA LEU A 231 -25.22 -12.99 -10.55
C LEU A 231 -24.60 -13.92 -9.51
N ARG A 232 -24.02 -13.39 -8.45
CA ARG A 232 -23.39 -14.17 -7.39
C ARG A 232 -24.38 -15.02 -6.59
N THR A 233 -25.62 -14.54 -6.46
CA THR A 233 -26.70 -15.24 -5.72
C THR A 233 -27.78 -15.77 -6.63
N SER A 234 -27.97 -15.20 -7.82
CA SER A 234 -28.98 -15.68 -8.80
C SER A 234 -28.59 -17.01 -9.46
N ILE A 235 -27.31 -17.36 -9.47
CA ILE A 235 -26.82 -18.63 -10.05
C ILE A 235 -26.36 -19.53 -8.93
N THR A 236 -26.90 -20.76 -8.91
CA THR A 236 -26.50 -21.82 -7.96
C THR A 236 -25.86 -23.00 -8.70
N ILE A 237 -24.83 -23.57 -8.11
CA ILE A 237 -24.14 -24.79 -8.59
C ILE A 237 -24.26 -25.84 -7.50
N ALA A 238 -24.95 -26.93 -7.76
CA ALA A 238 -25.23 -28.00 -6.78
C ALA A 238 -25.86 -27.47 -5.48
N GLY A 239 -26.76 -26.46 -5.57
CA GLY A 239 -27.42 -25.85 -4.42
C GLY A 239 -26.59 -24.78 -3.70
N ILE A 240 -25.35 -24.53 -4.10
CA ILE A 240 -24.48 -23.49 -3.50
C ILE A 240 -24.44 -22.26 -4.40
N PRO A 241 -24.66 -21.04 -3.90
CA PRO A 241 -24.56 -19.82 -4.67
C PRO A 241 -23.19 -19.67 -5.35
N LEU A 242 -23.17 -19.26 -6.61
CA LEU A 242 -21.95 -19.01 -7.38
C LEU A 242 -21.00 -18.05 -6.66
N GLY A 243 -21.56 -17.13 -5.89
CA GLY A 243 -20.80 -16.16 -5.08
C GLY A 243 -19.87 -16.79 -4.06
N VAL A 244 -20.17 -17.98 -3.55
CA VAL A 244 -19.28 -18.70 -2.63
C VAL A 244 -18.00 -19.12 -3.33
N PHE A 245 -18.10 -19.72 -4.51
CA PHE A 245 -16.94 -20.14 -5.30
C PHE A 245 -16.10 -18.95 -5.75
N ILE A 246 -16.76 -17.90 -6.23
CA ILE A 246 -16.09 -16.66 -6.65
C ILE A 246 -15.46 -15.94 -5.45
N GLY A 247 -16.12 -15.93 -4.30
CA GLY A 247 -15.60 -15.32 -3.07
C GLY A 247 -14.33 -16.01 -2.58
N ILE A 248 -14.32 -17.35 -2.53
CA ILE A 248 -13.12 -18.14 -2.17
C ILE A 248 -11.98 -17.86 -3.16
N LEU A 249 -12.28 -17.86 -4.46
CA LEU A 249 -11.29 -17.52 -5.48
C LEU A 249 -10.73 -16.11 -5.28
N ALA A 250 -11.60 -15.11 -5.06
CA ALA A 250 -11.21 -13.71 -4.89
C ALA A 250 -10.37 -13.48 -3.63
N ILE A 251 -10.71 -14.14 -2.51
CA ILE A 251 -9.89 -14.14 -1.28
C ILE A 251 -8.51 -14.76 -1.55
N GLY A 252 -8.45 -15.86 -2.28
CA GLY A 252 -7.19 -16.47 -2.70
C GLY A 252 -6.35 -15.54 -3.58
N LEU A 253 -6.99 -14.83 -4.51
CA LEU A 253 -6.32 -13.82 -5.35
C LEU A 253 -5.83 -12.63 -4.51
N ALA A 254 -6.61 -12.14 -3.55
CA ALA A 254 -6.20 -11.05 -2.65
C ALA A 254 -5.02 -11.49 -1.75
N ALA A 255 -5.04 -12.70 -1.21
CA ALA A 255 -3.92 -13.26 -0.45
C ALA A 255 -2.65 -13.38 -1.31
N PHE A 256 -2.77 -13.79 -2.57
CA PHE A 256 -1.63 -13.81 -3.49
C PHE A 256 -1.15 -12.39 -3.85
N SER A 257 -2.06 -11.41 -3.97
CA SER A 257 -1.69 -10.00 -4.14
C SER A 257 -0.84 -9.51 -2.97
N LEU A 258 -1.18 -9.85 -1.72
CA LEU A 258 -0.37 -9.53 -0.54
C LEU A 258 1.06 -10.12 -0.65
N ILE A 259 1.21 -11.36 -1.14
CA ILE A 259 2.54 -11.95 -1.36
C ILE A 259 3.35 -11.13 -2.37
N MET A 260 2.71 -10.65 -3.43
CA MET A 260 3.38 -9.79 -4.42
C MET A 260 3.72 -8.42 -3.86
N ASP A 261 2.83 -7.85 -3.03
CA ASP A 261 3.08 -6.58 -2.36
C ASP A 261 4.30 -6.71 -1.44
N PHE A 262 4.38 -7.76 -0.61
CA PHE A 262 5.53 -8.03 0.24
C PHE A 262 6.81 -8.28 -0.56
N THR A 263 6.74 -9.02 -1.67
CA THR A 263 7.88 -9.23 -2.57
C THR A 263 8.39 -7.90 -3.13
N SER A 264 7.48 -7.02 -3.55
CA SER A 264 7.83 -5.70 -4.10
C SER A 264 8.45 -4.78 -3.03
N ILE A 265 7.96 -4.86 -1.79
CA ILE A 265 8.54 -4.15 -0.64
C ILE A 265 9.96 -4.65 -0.35
N GLU A 266 10.15 -5.97 -0.26
CA GLU A 266 11.46 -6.57 -0.04
C GLU A 266 12.46 -6.18 -1.13
N GLU A 267 12.05 -6.22 -2.40
CA GLU A 267 12.89 -5.77 -3.52
C GLU A 267 13.19 -4.27 -3.44
N GLY A 268 12.23 -3.43 -3.06
CA GLY A 268 12.42 -1.98 -2.89
C GLY A 268 13.44 -1.66 -1.80
N VAL A 269 13.32 -2.30 -0.64
CA VAL A 269 14.25 -2.14 0.48
C VAL A 269 15.66 -2.63 0.09
N ARG A 270 15.78 -3.81 -0.52
CA ARG A 270 17.07 -4.35 -0.98
C ARG A 270 17.73 -3.49 -2.05
N ALA A 271 16.95 -2.87 -2.93
CA ALA A 271 17.45 -1.97 -3.96
C ALA A 271 17.81 -0.57 -3.43
N GLY A 272 17.57 -0.29 -2.14
CA GLY A 272 17.80 1.02 -1.55
C GLY A 272 16.94 2.12 -2.18
N ALA A 273 15.67 1.81 -2.50
CA ALA A 273 14.75 2.78 -3.08
C ALA A 273 14.60 4.00 -2.14
N PRO A 274 14.37 5.22 -2.67
CA PRO A 274 14.15 6.40 -1.85
C PRO A 274 12.98 6.22 -0.87
N GLU A 275 13.09 6.75 0.35
CA GLU A 275 12.12 6.63 1.44
C GLU A 275 10.68 6.99 1.03
N ARG A 276 10.51 8.00 0.17
CA ARG A 276 9.20 8.42 -0.33
C ARG A 276 8.38 7.28 -0.97
N TYR A 277 9.04 6.24 -1.51
CA TYR A 277 8.36 5.10 -2.10
C TYR A 277 7.73 4.14 -1.09
N SER A 278 8.08 4.28 0.20
CA SER A 278 7.34 3.59 1.28
C SER A 278 5.86 3.98 1.31
N TRP A 279 5.49 5.20 0.87
CA TRP A 279 4.09 5.61 0.72
C TRP A 279 3.37 4.84 -0.40
N ILE A 280 4.06 4.53 -1.51
CA ILE A 280 3.48 3.70 -2.59
C ILE A 280 3.26 2.27 -2.07
N ALA A 281 4.21 1.75 -1.30
CA ALA A 281 4.07 0.43 -0.68
C ALA A 281 2.89 0.39 0.30
N ALA A 282 2.76 1.39 1.17
CA ALA A 282 1.63 1.52 2.09
C ALA A 282 0.29 1.63 1.36
N PHE A 283 0.24 2.41 0.27
CA PHE A 283 -0.94 2.52 -0.58
C PHE A 283 -1.32 1.17 -1.20
N GLY A 284 -0.36 0.44 -1.78
CA GLY A 284 -0.59 -0.88 -2.36
C GLY A 284 -1.15 -1.88 -1.35
N LEU A 285 -0.53 -1.97 -0.16
CA LEU A 285 -1.03 -2.81 0.92
C LEU A 285 -2.44 -2.41 1.36
N THR A 286 -2.72 -1.12 1.46
CA THR A 286 -4.07 -0.64 1.84
C THR A 286 -5.11 -1.03 0.81
N VAL A 287 -4.84 -0.85 -0.49
CA VAL A 287 -5.75 -1.28 -1.58
C VAL A 287 -6.04 -2.77 -1.51
N THR A 288 -5.02 -3.60 -1.31
CA THR A 288 -5.18 -5.06 -1.23
C THR A 288 -5.96 -5.48 0.01
N LEU A 289 -5.73 -4.83 1.16
CA LEU A 289 -6.48 -5.10 2.40
C LEU A 289 -7.95 -4.68 2.29
N VAL A 290 -8.24 -3.54 1.66
CA VAL A 290 -9.61 -3.10 1.37
C VAL A 290 -10.32 -4.12 0.49
N TRP A 291 -9.68 -4.56 -0.60
CA TRP A 291 -10.25 -5.61 -1.47
C TRP A 291 -10.51 -6.90 -0.71
N LEU A 292 -9.54 -7.38 0.08
CA LEU A 292 -9.68 -8.58 0.89
C LEU A 292 -10.86 -8.48 1.86
N TYR A 293 -11.00 -7.35 2.56
CA TYR A 293 -12.11 -7.09 3.47
C TYR A 293 -13.47 -7.17 2.74
N VAL A 294 -13.58 -6.49 1.59
CA VAL A 294 -14.82 -6.47 0.79
C VAL A 294 -15.21 -7.88 0.33
N GLU A 295 -14.25 -8.72 -0.06
CA GLU A 295 -14.56 -10.08 -0.47
C GLU A 295 -14.95 -10.97 0.71
N ILE A 296 -14.29 -10.83 1.85
CA ILE A 296 -14.63 -11.61 3.05
C ILE A 296 -16.01 -11.23 3.58
N ILE A 297 -16.32 -9.93 3.73
CA ILE A 297 -17.64 -9.52 4.23
C ILE A 297 -18.77 -9.94 3.28
N ARG A 298 -18.53 -9.86 1.96
CA ARG A 298 -19.48 -10.33 0.95
C ARG A 298 -19.68 -11.84 1.00
N LEU A 299 -18.60 -12.60 1.11
CA LEU A 299 -18.68 -14.07 1.22
C LEU A 299 -19.48 -14.46 2.47
N LEU A 300 -19.18 -13.85 3.62
CA LEU A 300 -19.92 -14.11 4.86
C LEU A 300 -21.41 -13.74 4.76
N ALA A 301 -21.73 -12.62 4.09
CA ALA A 301 -23.11 -12.21 3.87
C ALA A 301 -23.86 -13.19 2.96
N ILE A 302 -23.23 -13.70 1.89
CA ILE A 302 -23.84 -14.70 1.00
C ILE A 302 -24.10 -16.01 1.74
N LEU A 303 -23.13 -16.50 2.53
CA LEU A 303 -23.27 -17.73 3.31
C LEU A 303 -24.37 -17.65 4.37
N ARG A 304 -24.64 -16.48 4.93
CA ARG A 304 -25.72 -16.26 5.91
C ARG A 304 -27.07 -15.97 5.27
N GLY A 305 -27.10 -15.52 4.04
CA GLY A 305 -28.35 -15.26 3.32
C GLY A 305 -28.98 -16.51 2.72
N ASP A 306 -28.28 -17.64 2.79
CA ASP A 306 -28.76 -18.95 2.28
C ASP A 306 -29.39 -19.82 3.40
N ASP A 307 -29.31 -19.34 4.68
CA ASP A 307 -30.01 -19.93 5.85
C ASP A 307 -31.39 -19.28 6.07
#